data_f48b47c0d731f8e0014110bf4d55935e
#
_entry.id   f48b47c0d731f8e0014110bf4d55935e
#
_cell.length_a   1.000
_cell.length_b   1.000
_cell.length_c   1.000
_cell.angle_alpha   90.00
_cell.angle_beta   90.00
_cell.angle_gamma   90.00
#
_symmetry.space_group_name_H-M   'P 1'
#
loop_
_entity.id
_entity.type
_entity.pdbx_description
1 polymer ?
#
loop_
_entity_poly.entity_id
_entity_poly.type
_entity_poly.pdbx_seq_one_letter_code
_entity_poly.pdbx_strand_id
1 'polypeptide(L)'
;MNVEEIIQEKKGTIVDVRTPEEFRGGHVVGAVNIPLNEVPYRVEDLKALTAPVVLCCASGNRSGQAHRFLQQHGLECYNGGSWLDVNYYQSLASA
;
A
#
# COMPACT_ATOMS: atom_id res chain seq x y z
N MET A 1 -11.59 -0.51 -12.37
CA MET A 1 -10.20 0.01 -12.49
C MET A 1 -9.22 -1.03 -12.01
N ASN A 2 -8.10 -1.17 -12.70
CA ASN A 2 -7.03 -2.02 -12.20
C ASN A 2 -6.15 -1.20 -11.23
N VAL A 3 -5.24 -1.89 -10.52
CA VAL A 3 -4.44 -1.24 -9.48
C VAL A 3 -3.50 -0.17 -10.06
N GLU A 4 -2.98 -0.39 -11.27
CA GLU A 4 -2.10 0.59 -11.93
C GLU A 4 -2.82 1.90 -12.16
N GLU A 5 -4.07 1.84 -12.63
CA GLU A 5 -4.88 3.03 -12.87
C GLU A 5 -5.19 3.77 -11.55
N ILE A 6 -5.48 3.01 -10.50
CA ILE A 6 -5.72 3.59 -9.17
C ILE A 6 -4.50 4.38 -8.72
N ILE A 7 -3.31 3.80 -8.89
CA ILE A 7 -2.07 4.43 -8.50
C ILE A 7 -1.79 5.67 -9.35
N GLN A 8 -1.96 5.55 -10.68
CA GLN A 8 -1.72 6.66 -11.60
C GLN A 8 -2.63 7.85 -11.30
N GLU A 9 -3.88 7.59 -10.96
CA GLU A 9 -4.85 8.63 -10.66
C GLU A 9 -4.79 9.11 -9.22
N LYS A 10 -3.85 8.57 -8.45
CA LYS A 10 -3.61 8.94 -7.05
C LYS A 10 -4.87 8.81 -6.20
N LYS A 11 -5.64 7.75 -6.45
CA LYS A 11 -6.83 7.44 -5.67
C LYS A 11 -6.46 6.62 -4.45
N GLY A 12 -7.05 6.98 -3.32
CA GLY A 12 -6.85 6.22 -2.09
C GLY A 12 -5.53 6.51 -1.40
N THR A 13 -5.04 5.54 -0.66
CA THR A 13 -3.85 5.67 0.18
C THR A 13 -2.88 4.54 -0.10
N ILE A 14 -1.60 4.85 -0.28
CA ILE A 14 -0.56 3.84 -0.41
C ILE A 14 -0.03 3.50 0.97
N VAL A 15 -0.04 2.22 1.32
CA VAL A 15 0.47 1.73 2.60
C VAL A 15 1.62 0.78 2.34
N ASP A 16 2.80 1.12 2.85
CA ASP A 16 4.02 0.32 2.72
C ASP A 16 4.15 -0.55 3.96
N VAL A 17 4.14 -1.86 3.77
CA VAL A 17 4.18 -2.81 4.90
C VAL A 17 5.58 -3.34 5.17
N ARG A 18 6.62 -2.67 4.62
CA ARG A 18 8.01 -3.00 4.94
C ARG A 18 8.36 -2.52 6.33
N THR A 19 9.56 -2.87 6.79
CA THR A 19 10.03 -2.39 8.10
C THR A 19 10.27 -0.87 8.05
N PRO A 20 10.26 -0.20 9.23
CA PRO A 20 10.56 1.23 9.27
C PRO A 20 11.94 1.57 8.70
N GLU A 21 12.93 0.70 8.88
CA GLU A 21 14.28 0.89 8.35
C GLU A 21 14.27 0.90 6.82
N GLU A 22 13.58 -0.07 6.21
CA GLU A 22 13.44 -0.12 4.76
C GLU A 22 12.73 1.15 4.26
N PHE A 23 11.66 1.54 4.93
CA PHE A 23 10.86 2.70 4.54
C PHE A 23 11.69 3.99 4.59
N ARG A 24 12.51 4.16 5.63
CA ARG A 24 13.37 5.33 5.75
C ARG A 24 14.42 5.41 4.64
N GLY A 25 14.84 4.27 4.10
CA GLY A 25 15.81 4.21 3.01
C GLY A 25 15.28 4.63 1.66
N GLY A 26 13.97 4.76 1.52
CA GLY A 26 13.29 5.18 0.29
C GLY A 26 11.91 4.61 0.25
N HIS A 27 10.93 5.42 -0.16
CA HIS A 27 9.53 5.00 -0.22
C HIS A 27 8.76 5.90 -1.19
N VAL A 28 7.56 5.47 -1.52
CA VAL A 28 6.67 6.24 -2.41
C VAL A 28 6.24 7.52 -1.69
N VAL A 29 6.28 8.63 -2.40
CA VAL A 29 5.83 9.91 -1.85
C VAL A 29 4.38 9.81 -1.40
N GLY A 30 4.14 10.22 -0.15
CA GLY A 30 2.79 10.18 0.42
C GLY A 30 2.40 8.84 1.03
N ALA A 31 3.24 7.81 0.91
CA ALA A 31 2.92 6.51 1.49
C ALA A 31 2.98 6.54 3.02
N VAL A 32 2.11 5.74 3.62
CA VAL A 32 2.08 5.53 5.07
C VAL A 32 2.80 4.22 5.35
N ASN A 33 3.64 4.19 6.38
CA ASN A 33 4.33 2.95 6.77
C ASN A 33 3.59 2.27 7.92
N ILE A 34 3.05 1.09 7.64
CA ILE A 34 2.46 0.22 8.65
C ILE A 34 3.07 -1.16 8.45
N PRO A 35 4.13 -1.50 9.20
CA PRO A 35 4.83 -2.78 9.00
C PRO A 35 3.89 -3.98 9.09
N LEU A 36 4.19 -5.04 8.34
CA LEU A 36 3.34 -6.23 8.26
C LEU A 36 2.97 -6.78 9.64
N ASN A 37 3.93 -6.83 10.55
CA ASN A 37 3.69 -7.37 11.89
C ASN A 37 2.73 -6.50 12.73
N GLU A 38 2.52 -5.24 12.34
CA GLU A 38 1.58 -4.35 13.03
C GLU A 38 0.19 -4.37 12.41
N VAL A 39 0.07 -4.84 11.17
CA VAL A 39 -1.21 -4.79 10.44
C VAL A 39 -2.38 -5.39 11.24
N PRO A 40 -2.24 -6.56 11.88
CA PRO A 40 -3.37 -7.12 12.63
C PRO A 40 -3.83 -6.25 13.81
N TYR A 41 -2.95 -5.39 14.32
CA TYR A 41 -3.26 -4.53 15.47
C TYR A 41 -3.70 -3.13 15.03
N ARG A 42 -3.67 -2.86 13.72
CA ARG A 42 -3.95 -1.52 13.21
C ARG A 42 -5.06 -1.50 12.16
N VAL A 43 -5.96 -2.47 12.24
CA VAL A 43 -7.07 -2.59 11.27
C VAL A 43 -7.94 -1.32 11.29
N GLU A 44 -8.24 -0.79 12.48
CA GLU A 44 -9.09 0.41 12.56
C GLU A 44 -8.39 1.65 12.00
N ASP A 45 -7.07 1.76 12.23
CA ASP A 45 -6.28 2.84 11.62
C ASP A 45 -6.34 2.75 10.09
N LEU A 46 -6.21 1.53 9.56
CA LEU A 46 -6.26 1.30 8.13
C LEU A 46 -7.63 1.63 7.54
N LYS A 47 -8.69 1.29 8.28
CA LYS A 47 -10.05 1.61 7.84
C LYS A 47 -10.33 3.11 7.83
N ALA A 48 -9.59 3.87 8.63
CA ALA A 48 -9.76 5.33 8.70
C ALA A 48 -9.07 6.04 7.54
N LEU A 49 -8.19 5.35 6.79
CA LEU A 49 -7.53 5.95 5.64
C LEU A 49 -8.49 6.08 4.46
N THR A 50 -8.16 6.98 3.55
CA THR A 50 -8.94 7.13 2.32
C THR A 50 -8.82 5.86 1.49
N ALA A 51 -9.95 5.22 1.20
CA ALA A 51 -10.02 4.03 0.37
C ALA A 51 -9.92 4.39 -1.11
N PRO A 52 -9.45 3.48 -1.96
CA PRO A 52 -8.93 2.17 -1.61
C PRO A 52 -7.52 2.24 -1.04
N VAL A 53 -7.14 1.24 -0.26
CA VAL A 53 -5.76 1.13 0.25
C VAL A 53 -4.95 0.27 -0.72
N VAL A 54 -3.84 0.82 -1.19
CA VAL A 54 -2.92 0.10 -2.07
C VAL A 54 -1.70 -0.29 -1.25
N LEU A 55 -1.53 -1.58 -1.05
CA LEU A 55 -0.46 -2.14 -0.22
C LEU A 55 0.78 -2.42 -1.08
N CYS A 56 1.96 -2.14 -0.55
CA CYS A 56 3.21 -2.46 -1.23
C CYS A 56 4.27 -2.91 -0.23
N CYS A 57 5.29 -3.56 -0.77
CA CYS A 57 6.46 -3.98 0.00
C CYS A 57 7.66 -4.06 -0.95
N ALA A 58 8.69 -4.86 -0.63
CA ALA A 58 9.86 -4.96 -1.49
C ALA A 58 9.54 -5.74 -2.78
N SER A 59 8.80 -6.86 -2.67
CA SER A 59 8.56 -7.76 -3.80
C SER A 59 7.09 -8.09 -4.06
N GLY A 60 6.19 -7.64 -3.18
CA GLY A 60 4.77 -7.98 -3.28
C GLY A 60 4.34 -9.15 -2.41
N ASN A 61 5.29 -9.85 -1.76
CA ASN A 61 4.98 -11.03 -0.95
C ASN A 61 4.36 -10.62 0.39
N ARG A 62 5.01 -9.74 1.13
CA ARG A 62 4.47 -9.24 2.41
C ARG A 62 3.18 -8.47 2.19
N SER A 63 3.11 -7.64 1.16
CA SER A 63 1.90 -6.90 0.84
C SER A 63 0.77 -7.83 0.41
N GLY A 64 1.08 -8.96 -0.22
CA GLY A 64 0.09 -9.99 -0.54
C GLY A 64 -0.51 -10.61 0.72
N GLN A 65 0.32 -10.84 1.74
CA GLN A 65 -0.17 -11.35 3.03
C GLN A 65 -1.08 -10.34 3.71
N ALA A 66 -0.68 -9.08 3.72
CA ALA A 66 -1.48 -7.99 4.29
C ALA A 66 -2.81 -7.86 3.55
N HIS A 67 -2.76 -7.94 2.22
CA HIS A 67 -3.95 -7.86 1.38
C HIS A 67 -4.98 -8.93 1.75
N ARG A 68 -4.54 -10.19 1.84
CA ARG A 68 -5.44 -11.29 2.18
C ARG A 68 -6.07 -11.12 3.54
N PHE A 69 -5.27 -10.69 4.52
CA PHE A 69 -5.74 -10.47 5.88
C PHE A 69 -6.77 -9.33 5.93
N LEU A 70 -6.45 -8.19 5.33
CA LEU A 70 -7.32 -7.01 5.38
C LEU A 70 -8.60 -7.19 4.58
N GLN A 71 -8.52 -7.92 3.48
CA GLN A 71 -9.69 -8.24 2.67
C GLN A 71 -10.71 -9.04 3.50
N GLN A 72 -10.23 -9.96 4.30
CA GLN A 72 -11.09 -10.75 5.20
C GLN A 72 -11.74 -9.86 6.28
N HIS A 73 -11.13 -8.72 6.58
CA HIS A 73 -11.67 -7.77 7.56
C HIS A 73 -12.50 -6.66 6.89
N GLY A 74 -12.85 -6.83 5.62
CA GLY A 74 -13.78 -5.94 4.94
C GLY A 74 -13.16 -4.65 4.40
N LEU A 75 -11.82 -4.57 4.35
CA LEU A 75 -11.16 -3.39 3.82
C LEU A 75 -11.06 -3.45 2.30
N GLU A 76 -11.41 -2.37 1.63
CA GLU A 76 -11.20 -2.25 0.19
C GLU A 76 -9.71 -1.98 -0.06
N CYS A 77 -8.99 -3.00 -0.50
CA CYS A 77 -7.55 -2.90 -0.67
C CYS A 77 -7.07 -3.73 -1.86
N TYR A 78 -5.88 -3.38 -2.33
CA TYR A 78 -5.24 -4.02 -3.47
C TYR A 78 -3.77 -4.25 -3.14
N ASN A 79 -3.19 -5.29 -3.73
CA ASN A 79 -1.75 -5.50 -3.64
C ASN A 79 -1.08 -4.78 -4.81
N GLY A 80 -0.36 -3.71 -4.51
CA GLY A 80 0.38 -2.95 -5.53
C GLY A 80 1.72 -3.58 -5.92
N GLY A 81 2.18 -4.59 -5.16
CA GLY A 81 3.44 -5.27 -5.44
C GLY A 81 4.64 -4.57 -4.83
N SER A 82 5.71 -4.47 -5.61
CA SER A 82 6.92 -3.77 -5.18
C SER A 82 6.66 -2.26 -5.07
N TRP A 83 7.19 -1.64 -4.01
CA TRP A 83 7.09 -0.18 -3.88
C TRP A 83 7.75 0.55 -5.05
N LEU A 84 8.73 -0.10 -5.70
CA LEU A 84 9.38 0.48 -6.89
C LEU A 84 8.40 0.55 -8.05
N ASP A 85 7.58 -0.49 -8.22
CA ASP A 85 6.54 -0.50 -9.25
C ASP A 85 5.47 0.53 -8.95
N VAL A 86 5.04 0.61 -7.69
CA VAL A 86 4.05 1.63 -7.28
C VAL A 86 4.60 3.02 -7.53
N ASN A 87 5.86 3.24 -7.18
CA ASN A 87 6.52 4.53 -7.42
C ASN A 87 6.54 4.88 -8.90
N TYR A 88 6.83 3.88 -9.74
CA TYR A 88 6.84 4.07 -11.19
C TYR A 88 5.45 4.47 -11.70
N TYR A 89 4.41 3.72 -11.32
CA TYR A 89 3.05 4.03 -11.76
C TYR A 89 2.60 5.40 -11.27
N GLN A 90 2.95 5.77 -10.04
CA GLN A 90 2.61 7.09 -9.52
C GLN A 90 3.30 8.20 -10.31
N SER A 91 4.52 7.94 -10.80
CA SER A 91 5.26 8.92 -11.61
C SER A 91 4.62 9.15 -12.98
N LEU A 92 3.78 8.24 -13.44
CA LEU A 92 3.07 8.37 -14.71
C LEU A 92 1.79 9.19 -14.57
N ALA A 93 1.48 9.70 -13.38
CA ALA A 93 0.27 10.47 -13.15
C ALA A 93 0.25 11.71 -14.06
N SER A 94 -0.90 11.99 -14.63
CA SER A 94 -1.09 13.20 -15.44
C SER A 94 -0.97 14.44 -14.56
N ALA A 95 -0.31 15.42 -15.09
CA ALA A 95 -0.22 16.71 -14.39
C ALA A 95 -1.59 17.38 -14.31
#